data_c0c57ce41bc7b7f2b0a16c1bc3556bb3
#
_entry.id   c0c57ce41bc7b7f2b0a16c1bc3556bb3
#
_cell.length_a   1.000
_cell.length_b   1.000
_cell.length_c   1.000
_cell.angle_alpha   90.00
_cell.angle_beta   90.00
_cell.angle_gamma   90.00
#
_symmetry.space_group_name_H-M   'P 1'
#
loop_
_entity.id
_entity.type
_entity.pdbx_description
1 polymer ?
#
loop_
_entity_poly.entity_id
_entity_poly.type
_entity_poly.pdbx_seq_one_letter_code
_entity_poly.pdbx_strand_id
1 'polypeptide(L)' 'MFAWLKPNPMKKLRKAYDQKLEQAMFAQRNGDMRLYADLTAESEELWAKIQQLETQARQ' A
#
# COMPACT_ATOMS: atom_id res chain seq x y z
N MET A 1 9.45 7.39 -27.21
CA MET A 1 9.45 7.40 -25.77
C MET A 1 8.09 7.00 -25.22
N PHE A 2 8.06 5.99 -24.46
CA PHE A 2 6.78 5.49 -23.97
C PHE A 2 6.68 5.55 -22.45
N ALA A 3 7.32 6.56 -21.90
CA ALA A 3 7.26 6.76 -20.46
C ALA A 3 5.82 6.87 -19.96
N TRP A 4 4.96 7.45 -20.78
CA TRP A 4 3.56 7.61 -20.42
C TRP A 4 2.80 6.29 -20.40
N LEU A 5 3.35 5.25 -20.99
CA LEU A 5 2.75 3.93 -20.95
C LEU A 5 3.15 3.14 -19.72
N LYS A 6 4.19 3.57 -19.04
CA LYS A 6 4.62 2.86 -17.85
C LYS A 6 3.59 3.07 -16.74
N PRO A 7 3.24 2.00 -16.02
CA PRO A 7 2.36 2.17 -14.89
C PRO A 7 3.01 3.09 -13.88
N ASN A 8 2.22 3.99 -13.34
CA ASN A 8 2.69 4.88 -12.30
C ASN A 8 2.95 4.05 -11.04
N PRO A 9 4.21 3.95 -10.57
CA PRO A 9 4.51 3.13 -9.40
C PRO A 9 3.77 3.63 -8.16
N MET A 10 3.55 4.94 -8.10
CA MET A 10 2.80 5.50 -6.99
C MET A 10 1.37 4.98 -6.95
N LYS A 11 0.70 4.93 -8.09
CA LYS A 11 -0.65 4.42 -8.17
C LYS A 11 -0.72 2.95 -7.79
N LYS A 12 0.24 2.16 -8.24
CA LYS A 12 0.29 0.76 -7.90
C LYS A 12 0.45 0.55 -6.41
N LEU A 13 1.37 1.29 -5.82
CA LEU A 13 1.61 1.19 -4.38
C LEU A 13 0.38 1.64 -3.60
N ARG A 14 -0.25 2.71 -4.04
CA ARG A 14 -1.43 3.21 -3.38
C ARG A 14 -2.57 2.21 -3.44
N LYS A 15 -2.74 1.59 -4.59
CA LYS A 15 -3.78 0.58 -4.75
C LYS A 15 -3.50 -0.63 -3.87
N ALA A 16 -2.25 -1.08 -3.83
CA ALA A 16 -1.88 -2.20 -2.97
C ALA A 16 -2.11 -1.85 -1.51
N TYR A 17 -1.76 -0.64 -1.12
CA TYR A 17 -1.97 -0.17 0.24
C TYR A 17 -3.46 -0.20 0.60
N ASP A 18 -4.30 0.34 -0.28
CA ASP A 18 -5.73 0.36 -0.04
C ASP A 18 -6.29 -1.05 0.08
N GLN A 19 -5.83 -1.97 -0.77
CA GLN A 19 -6.27 -3.35 -0.71
C GLN A 19 -5.87 -4.03 0.60
N LYS A 20 -4.66 -3.76 1.06
CA LYS A 20 -4.22 -4.32 2.34
C LYS A 20 -5.05 -3.80 3.49
N LEU A 21 -5.36 -2.52 3.49
CA LEU A 21 -6.20 -1.95 4.52
C LEU A 21 -7.60 -2.55 4.50
N GLU A 22 -8.16 -2.74 3.32
CA GLU A 22 -9.47 -3.35 3.19
C GLU A 22 -9.46 -4.77 3.73
N GLN A 23 -8.45 -5.54 3.37
CA GLN A 23 -8.32 -6.90 3.88
C GLN A 23 -8.13 -6.91 5.40
N ALA A 24 -7.37 -5.95 5.92
CA ALA A 24 -7.18 -5.85 7.36
C ALA A 24 -8.50 -5.57 8.07
N MET A 25 -9.34 -4.74 7.48
CA MET A 25 -10.64 -4.46 8.06
C MET A 25 -11.51 -5.72 8.10
N PHE A 26 -11.48 -6.52 7.05
CA PHE A 26 -12.19 -7.79 7.04
C PHE A 26 -11.68 -8.73 8.11
N ALA A 27 -10.36 -8.81 8.25
CA ALA A 27 -9.77 -9.67 9.27
C ALA A 27 -10.21 -9.22 10.66
N GLN A 28 -10.24 -7.92 10.89
CA GLN A 28 -10.66 -7.38 12.17
C GLN A 28 -12.12 -7.74 12.46
N ARG A 29 -12.98 -7.63 11.46
CA ARG A 29 -14.39 -7.98 11.61
C ARG A 29 -14.57 -9.43 11.97
N ASN A 30 -13.76 -10.30 11.39
CA ASN A 30 -13.85 -11.73 11.63
C ASN A 30 -13.15 -12.16 12.91
N GLY A 31 -12.52 -11.23 13.59
CA GLY A 31 -11.79 -11.55 14.80
C GLY A 31 -10.45 -12.21 14.56
N ASP A 32 -9.96 -12.18 13.33
CA ASP A 32 -8.67 -12.77 12.99
C ASP A 32 -7.57 -11.72 13.25
N MET A 33 -7.21 -11.61 14.51
CA MET A 33 -6.27 -10.58 14.91
C MET A 33 -4.87 -10.81 14.38
N ARG A 34 -4.51 -12.05 14.17
CA ARG A 34 -3.21 -12.37 13.63
C ARG A 34 -3.08 -11.89 12.19
N LEU A 35 -4.09 -12.19 11.39
CA LEU A 35 -4.11 -11.74 10.02
C LEU A 35 -4.20 -10.22 9.95
N TYR A 36 -4.99 -9.64 10.83
CA TYR A 36 -5.10 -8.19 10.91
C TYR A 36 -3.73 -7.56 11.16
N ALA A 37 -2.98 -8.10 12.11
CA ALA A 37 -1.67 -7.57 12.43
C ALA A 37 -0.71 -7.70 11.24
N ASP A 38 -0.73 -8.85 10.56
CA ASP A 38 0.13 -9.07 9.40
C ASP A 38 -0.20 -8.09 8.29
N LEU A 39 -1.47 -7.92 7.99
CA LEU A 39 -1.89 -7.02 6.92
C LEU A 39 -1.59 -5.57 7.26
N THR A 40 -1.75 -5.20 8.52
CA THR A 40 -1.41 -3.86 8.96
C THR A 40 0.07 -3.58 8.79
N ALA A 41 0.92 -4.54 9.17
CA ALA A 41 2.35 -4.39 9.00
C ALA A 41 2.72 -4.24 7.54
N GLU A 42 2.09 -5.02 6.66
CA GLU A 42 2.35 -4.91 5.22
C GLU A 42 1.91 -3.55 4.68
N SER A 43 0.79 -3.05 5.15
CA SER A 43 0.32 -1.74 4.70
C SER A 43 1.27 -0.63 5.14
N GLU A 44 1.84 -0.76 6.32
CA GLU A 44 2.81 0.23 6.79
C GLU A 44 4.06 0.24 5.92
N GLU A 45 4.52 -0.93 5.49
CA GLU A 45 5.65 -1.01 4.57
C GLU A 45 5.33 -0.33 3.24
N LEU A 46 4.14 -0.56 2.73
CA LEU A 46 3.71 0.10 1.49
C LEU A 46 3.62 1.60 1.67
N TRP A 47 3.13 2.04 2.82
CA TRP A 47 3.04 3.46 3.11
C TRP A 47 4.41 4.11 3.11
N ALA A 48 5.40 3.44 3.72
CA ALA A 48 6.76 3.95 3.74
C ALA A 48 7.31 4.12 2.32
N LYS A 49 7.04 3.14 1.46
CA LYS A 49 7.48 3.23 0.07
C LYS A 49 6.80 4.39 -0.66
N ILE A 50 5.52 4.58 -0.41
CA ILE A 50 4.78 5.68 -1.02
C ILE A 50 5.39 7.00 -0.61
N GLN A 51 5.70 7.16 0.67
CA GLN A 51 6.31 8.40 1.15
C GLN A 51 7.69 8.64 0.56
N GLN A 52 8.47 7.58 0.40
CA GLN A 52 9.77 7.71 -0.23
C GLN A 52 9.66 8.23 -1.65
N LEU A 53 8.71 7.67 -2.41
CA LEU A 53 8.52 8.10 -3.79
C LEU A 53 8.03 9.53 -3.86
N GLU A 54 7.15 9.92 -2.95
CA GLU A 54 6.66 11.30 -2.92
C GLU A 54 7.80 12.26 -2.63
N THR A 55 8.65 11.91 -1.68
CA THR A 55 9.80 12.75 -1.34
C THR A 55 10.73 12.89 -2.53
N GLN A 56 11.00 11.79 -3.22
CA GLN A 56 11.87 11.83 -4.39
C GLN A 56 11.26 12.66 -5.51
N ALA A 57 9.95 12.55 -5.69
CA ALA A 57 9.28 13.29 -6.75
C ALA A 57 9.30 14.79 -6.50
N ARG A 58 9.36 15.21 -5.25
CA ARG A 58 9.39 16.62 -4.91
C ARG A 58 10.75 17.26 -5.12
N GLN A 59 11.78 16.46 -5.20
CA GLN A 59 13.11 16.96 -5.47
C GLN A 59 13.32 17.08 -6.96
#